data_936efac08641561f5824a40828ad4787
#
_entry.id   936efac08641561f5824a40828ad4787
#
_cell.length_a   1.000
_cell.length_b   1.000
_cell.length_c   1.000
_cell.angle_alpha   90.00
_cell.angle_beta   90.00
_cell.angle_gamma   90.00
#
_symmetry.space_group_name_H-M   'P 1'
#
loop_
_entity.id
_entity.type
_entity.pdbx_description
1 polymer ?
#
loop_
_entity_poly.entity_id
_entity_poly.type
_entity_poly.pdbx_seq_one_letter_code
_entity_poly.pdbx_strand_id
1 'polypeptide(L)'
;MKYVLFLVLFFAANRSWSQDTAFVIVHKDPRVDALVKKQAAINAAVKKATSRTGRGYRLLVANTKNRQEAIDAKTKLYNLFPELKAYLAYQSPYFKLKAGNFQTRAEADSYLKLMNSMFPKGVFIVNDVIEIKAETDRVEVLDDPKL
;
A
#
# COMPACT_ATOMS: atom_id res chain seq x y z
N MET A 1 -32.30 63.37 -6.62
CA MET A 1 -31.44 63.13 -7.80
C MET A 1 -29.94 63.00 -7.47
N LYS A 2 -29.38 63.65 -6.47
CA LYS A 2 -27.94 63.57 -6.11
C LYS A 2 -27.50 62.15 -5.71
N TYR A 3 -28.32 61.38 -5.00
CA TYR A 3 -27.95 60.01 -4.50
C TYR A 3 -28.04 58.91 -5.58
N VAL A 4 -28.88 59.13 -6.60
CA VAL A 4 -28.97 58.18 -7.73
C VAL A 4 -27.69 58.21 -8.57
N LEU A 5 -27.10 59.39 -8.73
CA LEU A 5 -25.86 59.58 -9.48
C LEU A 5 -24.66 58.90 -8.77
N PHE A 6 -24.63 58.95 -7.43
CA PHE A 6 -23.62 58.28 -6.61
C PHE A 6 -23.74 56.77 -6.67
N LEU A 7 -24.96 56.22 -6.74
CA LEU A 7 -25.22 54.81 -6.81
C LEU A 7 -24.81 54.19 -8.16
N VAL A 8 -25.02 54.95 -9.25
CA VAL A 8 -24.57 54.56 -10.59
C VAL A 8 -23.04 54.58 -10.71
N LEU A 9 -22.38 55.58 -10.07
CA LEU A 9 -20.91 55.66 -10.06
C LEU A 9 -20.27 54.49 -9.27
N PHE A 10 -20.90 54.08 -8.18
CA PHE A 10 -20.43 52.94 -7.36
C PHE A 10 -20.53 51.60 -8.07
N PHE A 11 -21.55 51.40 -8.92
CA PHE A 11 -21.74 50.18 -9.72
C PHE A 11 -20.80 50.11 -10.92
N ALA A 12 -20.32 51.24 -11.44
CA ALA A 12 -19.37 51.29 -12.56
C ALA A 12 -17.91 50.92 -12.16
N ALA A 13 -17.59 51.03 -10.86
CA ALA A 13 -16.22 50.79 -10.36
C ALA A 13 -15.87 49.28 -10.18
N ASN A 14 -16.85 48.36 -10.27
CA ASN A 14 -16.63 46.93 -10.07
C ASN A 14 -16.44 46.14 -11.39
N ARG A 15 -15.84 46.75 -12.41
CA ARG A 15 -15.36 45.96 -13.56
C ARG A 15 -14.05 45.32 -13.19
N SER A 16 -14.14 44.11 -12.60
CA SER A 16 -13.01 43.22 -12.43
C SER A 16 -12.40 42.90 -13.79
N TRP A 17 -11.18 43.33 -14.00
CA TRP A 17 -10.41 42.94 -15.15
C TRP A 17 -10.09 41.45 -14.93
N SER A 18 -10.73 40.60 -15.71
CA SER A 18 -10.36 39.20 -15.79
C SER A 18 -8.90 39.13 -16.30
N GLN A 19 -8.02 38.58 -15.47
CA GLN A 19 -6.64 38.39 -15.87
C GLN A 19 -6.64 37.35 -17.00
N ASP A 20 -6.06 37.72 -18.11
CA ASP A 20 -5.74 36.83 -19.22
C ASP A 20 -4.93 35.66 -18.67
N THR A 21 -5.48 34.44 -18.76
CA THR A 21 -4.75 33.22 -18.47
C THR A 21 -3.63 33.11 -19.50
N ALA A 22 -2.41 33.39 -19.05
CA ALA A 22 -1.21 33.18 -19.85
C ALA A 22 -1.21 31.72 -20.33
N PHE A 23 -1.38 31.51 -21.62
CA PHE A 23 -1.25 30.21 -22.26
C PHE A 23 0.21 29.77 -22.11
N VAL A 24 0.46 28.90 -21.13
CA VAL A 24 1.76 28.24 -21.01
C VAL A 24 1.86 27.20 -22.13
N ILE A 25 2.54 27.52 -23.21
CA ILE A 25 2.87 26.57 -24.27
C ILE A 25 3.98 25.65 -23.72
N VAL A 26 3.57 24.50 -23.18
CA VAL A 26 4.51 23.48 -22.74
C VAL A 26 5.02 22.74 -24.01
N HIS A 27 6.23 23.06 -24.44
CA HIS A 27 6.92 22.27 -25.46
C HIS A 27 7.33 20.94 -24.85
N LYS A 28 6.47 19.93 -24.95
CA LYS A 28 6.80 18.58 -24.52
C LYS A 28 7.68 17.91 -25.57
N ASP A 29 8.86 17.46 -25.16
CA ASP A 29 9.68 16.58 -25.97
C ASP A 29 8.90 15.23 -26.14
N PRO A 30 8.69 14.77 -27.40
CA PRO A 30 7.96 13.50 -27.67
C PRO A 30 8.61 12.29 -27.00
N ARG A 31 9.89 12.36 -26.64
CA ARG A 31 10.60 11.32 -25.88
C ARG A 31 10.05 11.19 -24.45
N VAL A 32 9.61 12.29 -23.83
CA VAL A 32 9.01 12.27 -22.48
C VAL A 32 7.70 11.51 -22.50
N ASP A 33 6.86 11.71 -23.51
CA ASP A 33 5.59 11.00 -23.63
C ASP A 33 5.80 9.49 -23.85
N ALA A 34 6.83 9.10 -24.59
CA ALA A 34 7.22 7.70 -24.77
C ALA A 34 7.69 7.07 -23.45
N LEU A 35 8.49 7.80 -22.65
CA LEU A 35 8.94 7.34 -21.33
C LEU A 35 7.79 7.21 -20.34
N VAL A 36 6.88 8.18 -20.31
CA VAL A 36 5.70 8.14 -19.42
C VAL A 36 4.81 6.96 -19.78
N LYS A 37 4.54 6.69 -21.05
CA LYS A 37 3.78 5.52 -21.51
C LYS A 37 4.46 4.22 -21.12
N LYS A 38 5.78 4.10 -21.31
CA LYS A 38 6.54 2.91 -20.91
C LYS A 38 6.50 2.71 -19.40
N GLN A 39 6.67 3.76 -18.62
CA GLN A 39 6.60 3.69 -17.17
C GLN A 39 5.19 3.31 -16.69
N ALA A 40 4.15 3.87 -17.29
CA ALA A 40 2.76 3.52 -16.98
C ALA A 40 2.46 2.05 -17.28
N ALA A 41 2.95 1.52 -18.42
CA ALA A 41 2.81 0.12 -18.78
C ALA A 41 3.53 -0.81 -17.79
N ILE A 42 4.76 -0.47 -17.39
CA ILE A 42 5.53 -1.21 -16.38
C ILE A 42 4.79 -1.18 -15.03
N ASN A 43 4.34 -0.02 -14.59
CA ASN A 43 3.60 0.12 -13.33
C ASN A 43 2.28 -0.68 -13.34
N ALA A 44 1.56 -0.70 -14.46
CA ALA A 44 0.34 -1.50 -14.60
C ALA A 44 0.65 -3.01 -14.58
N ALA A 45 1.72 -3.46 -15.23
CA ALA A 45 2.16 -4.85 -15.20
C ALA A 45 2.59 -5.28 -13.78
N VAL A 46 3.40 -4.46 -13.09
CA VAL A 46 3.80 -4.69 -11.71
C VAL A 46 2.59 -4.72 -10.78
N LYS A 47 1.65 -3.78 -10.91
CA LYS A 47 0.42 -3.77 -10.11
C LYS A 47 -0.43 -5.03 -10.35
N LYS A 48 -0.54 -5.50 -11.59
CA LYS A 48 -1.25 -6.73 -11.94
C LYS A 48 -0.55 -7.97 -11.38
N ALA A 49 0.78 -7.99 -11.37
CA ALA A 49 1.57 -9.10 -10.83
C ALA A 49 1.60 -9.14 -9.29
N THR A 50 1.61 -7.96 -8.62
CA THR A 50 1.86 -7.88 -7.16
C THR A 50 0.58 -7.80 -6.32
N SER A 51 -0.57 -7.49 -6.89
CA SER A 51 -1.77 -7.10 -6.13
C SER A 51 -2.91 -8.12 -6.21
N ARG A 52 -2.62 -9.40 -6.02
CA ARG A 52 -3.67 -10.37 -5.73
C ARG A 52 -3.84 -10.47 -4.23
N THR A 53 -4.94 -9.94 -3.72
CA THR A 53 -5.38 -10.18 -2.35
C THR A 53 -6.48 -11.23 -2.34
N GLY A 54 -6.47 -12.09 -1.34
CA GLY A 54 -7.49 -13.13 -1.18
C GLY A 54 -7.74 -13.44 0.29
N ARG A 55 -8.73 -14.27 0.55
CA ARG A 55 -8.97 -14.78 1.91
C ARG A 55 -7.89 -15.80 2.26
N GLY A 56 -7.39 -15.71 3.49
CA GLY A 56 -6.41 -16.63 4.02
C GLY A 56 -6.25 -16.48 5.51
N TYR A 57 -5.08 -16.84 6.00
CA TYR A 57 -4.79 -16.90 7.43
C TYR A 57 -3.54 -16.09 7.75
N ARG A 58 -3.56 -15.45 8.92
CA ARG A 58 -2.40 -14.80 9.52
C ARG A 58 -2.26 -15.25 10.98
N LEU A 59 -1.06 -15.15 11.50
CA LEU A 59 -0.79 -15.40 12.91
C LEU A 59 -0.88 -14.08 13.69
N LEU A 60 -1.78 -13.97 14.65
CA LEU A 60 -1.84 -12.88 15.63
C LEU A 60 -0.79 -13.14 16.70
N VAL A 61 0.32 -12.41 16.65
CA VAL A 61 1.50 -12.59 17.51
C VAL A 61 1.42 -11.75 18.76
N ALA A 62 0.87 -10.54 18.65
CA ALA A 62 0.67 -9.67 19.80
C ALA A 62 -0.62 -8.87 19.67
N ASN A 63 -1.28 -8.66 20.83
CA ASN A 63 -2.44 -7.81 21.00
C ASN A 63 -2.28 -7.05 22.32
N THR A 64 -1.85 -5.78 22.25
CA THR A 64 -1.49 -5.00 23.43
C THR A 64 -1.91 -3.54 23.29
N LYS A 65 -2.15 -2.86 24.41
CA LYS A 65 -2.40 -1.41 24.44
C LYS A 65 -1.11 -0.60 24.39
N ASN A 66 0.02 -1.22 24.66
CA ASN A 66 1.33 -0.55 24.67
C ASN A 66 2.00 -0.65 23.30
N ARG A 67 2.25 0.52 22.69
CA ARG A 67 2.91 0.62 21.39
C ARG A 67 4.32 0.04 21.39
N GLN A 68 5.10 0.32 22.46
CA GLN A 68 6.48 -0.16 22.54
C GLN A 68 6.54 -1.69 22.57
N GLU A 69 5.67 -2.32 23.37
CA GLU A 69 5.58 -3.77 23.43
C GLU A 69 5.26 -4.40 22.07
N ALA A 70 4.39 -3.73 21.29
CA ALA A 70 4.06 -4.20 19.93
C ALA A 70 5.25 -4.06 18.97
N ILE A 71 6.06 -3.00 19.11
CA ILE A 71 7.29 -2.80 18.33
C ILE A 71 8.34 -3.84 18.70
N ASP A 72 8.55 -4.09 19.99
CA ASP A 72 9.49 -5.10 20.48
C ASP A 72 9.11 -6.50 19.98
N ALA A 73 7.82 -6.84 20.03
CA ALA A 73 7.31 -8.08 19.47
C ALA A 73 7.56 -8.19 17.95
N LYS A 74 7.41 -7.07 17.21
CA LYS A 74 7.71 -7.02 15.77
C LYS A 74 9.20 -7.23 15.49
N THR A 75 10.06 -6.59 16.25
CA THR A 75 11.53 -6.74 16.14
C THR A 75 11.93 -8.19 16.43
N LYS A 76 11.40 -8.78 17.50
CA LYS A 76 11.62 -10.18 17.86
C LYS A 76 11.15 -11.11 16.75
N LEU A 77 9.99 -10.84 16.14
CA LEU A 77 9.46 -11.62 15.01
C LEU A 77 10.41 -11.61 13.82
N TYR A 78 10.92 -10.46 13.42
CA TYR A 78 11.85 -10.37 12.30
C TYR A 78 13.20 -11.05 12.57
N ASN A 79 13.66 -11.05 13.81
CA ASN A 79 14.90 -11.73 14.18
C ASN A 79 14.76 -13.25 14.14
N LEU A 80 13.59 -13.78 14.48
CA LEU A 80 13.34 -15.23 14.55
C LEU A 80 12.80 -15.79 13.23
N PHE A 81 11.99 -15.01 12.50
CA PHE A 81 11.28 -15.41 11.29
C PHE A 81 11.38 -14.31 10.22
N PRO A 82 12.57 -14.07 9.66
CA PRO A 82 12.78 -13.00 8.67
C PRO A 82 11.99 -13.19 7.39
N GLU A 83 11.59 -14.42 7.07
CA GLU A 83 10.77 -14.77 5.92
C GLU A 83 9.29 -14.33 6.06
N LEU A 84 8.82 -14.11 7.30
CA LEU A 84 7.44 -13.74 7.55
C LEU A 84 7.24 -12.23 7.53
N LYS A 85 6.35 -11.77 6.66
CA LYS A 85 5.94 -10.37 6.63
C LYS A 85 5.11 -10.03 7.88
N ALA A 86 5.49 -8.96 8.59
CA ALA A 86 4.84 -8.49 9.81
C ALA A 86 3.95 -7.27 9.54
N TYR A 87 2.73 -7.33 10.01
CA TYR A 87 1.70 -6.29 9.86
C TYR A 87 1.31 -5.77 11.24
N LEU A 88 1.77 -4.58 11.58
CA LEU A 88 1.39 -3.89 12.81
C LEU A 88 0.27 -2.89 12.50
N ALA A 89 -0.91 -3.09 13.09
CA ALA A 89 -2.06 -2.21 12.95
C ALA A 89 -2.55 -1.72 14.32
N TYR A 90 -2.97 -0.46 14.37
CA TYR A 90 -3.67 0.08 15.52
C TYR A 90 -5.18 -0.04 15.30
N GLN A 91 -5.85 -0.76 16.17
CA GLN A 91 -7.31 -0.86 16.26
C GLN A 91 -7.71 -0.48 17.66
N SER A 92 -8.12 0.76 17.85
CA SER A 92 -8.40 1.34 19.17
C SER A 92 -9.15 0.37 20.10
N PRO A 93 -8.66 0.15 21.33
CA PRO A 93 -7.47 0.71 21.94
C PRO A 93 -6.21 -0.16 21.82
N TYR A 94 -6.18 -1.13 20.90
CA TYR A 94 -5.13 -2.14 20.83
C TYR A 94 -4.24 -1.99 19.60
N PHE A 95 -2.95 -2.28 19.79
CA PHE A 95 -1.99 -2.58 18.73
C PHE A 95 -1.99 -4.09 18.47
N LYS A 96 -2.28 -4.46 17.23
CA LYS A 96 -2.33 -5.87 16.80
C LYS A 96 -1.17 -6.12 15.84
N LEU A 97 -0.31 -7.08 16.20
CA LEU A 97 0.76 -7.56 15.33
C LEU A 97 0.33 -8.87 14.70
N LYS A 98 0.21 -8.89 13.39
CA LYS A 98 -0.08 -10.08 12.60
C LYS A 98 1.13 -10.46 11.76
N ALA A 99 1.35 -11.76 11.54
CA ALA A 99 2.48 -12.31 10.79
C ALA A 99 2.03 -13.29 9.71
N GLY A 100 2.76 -13.29 8.60
CA GLY A 100 2.60 -14.21 7.48
C GLY A 100 1.41 -13.92 6.59
N ASN A 101 1.38 -14.61 5.46
CA ASN A 101 0.29 -14.64 4.48
C ASN A 101 0.10 -16.10 4.08
N PHE A 102 -0.69 -16.85 4.84
CA PHE A 102 -0.90 -18.28 4.64
C PHE A 102 -2.18 -18.51 3.86
N GLN A 103 -2.11 -19.29 2.78
CA GLN A 103 -3.29 -19.62 1.98
C GLN A 103 -4.11 -20.72 2.64
N THR A 104 -3.44 -21.64 3.35
CA THR A 104 -4.08 -22.76 4.05
C THR A 104 -3.89 -22.67 5.55
N ARG A 105 -4.84 -23.23 6.29
CA ARG A 105 -4.75 -23.30 7.75
C ARG A 105 -3.62 -24.22 8.20
N ALA A 106 -3.37 -25.30 7.48
CA ALA A 106 -2.31 -26.24 7.79
C ALA A 106 -0.91 -25.62 7.77
N GLU A 107 -0.68 -24.72 6.80
CA GLU A 107 0.55 -23.93 6.71
C GLU A 107 0.69 -23.01 7.94
N ALA A 108 -0.36 -22.30 8.31
CA ALA A 108 -0.39 -21.45 9.50
C ALA A 108 -0.18 -22.26 10.80
N ASP A 109 -0.77 -23.47 10.92
CA ASP A 109 -0.61 -24.35 12.08
C ASP A 109 0.84 -24.82 12.29
N SER A 110 1.60 -25.01 11.22
CA SER A 110 3.01 -25.36 11.30
C SER A 110 3.84 -24.26 11.95
N TYR A 111 3.65 -23.01 11.51
CA TYR A 111 4.31 -21.86 12.12
C TYR A 111 3.78 -21.55 13.52
N LEU A 112 2.49 -21.77 13.78
CA LEU A 112 1.89 -21.59 15.11
C LEU A 112 2.61 -22.39 16.19
N LYS A 113 2.91 -23.68 15.90
CA LYS A 113 3.61 -24.57 16.83
C LYS A 113 5.00 -24.04 17.17
N LEU A 114 5.74 -23.55 16.16
CA LEU A 114 7.08 -22.97 16.36
C LEU A 114 7.02 -21.65 17.15
N MET A 115 6.06 -20.79 16.82
CA MET A 115 5.93 -19.47 17.43
C MET A 115 5.44 -19.49 18.89
N ASN A 116 4.59 -20.45 19.24
CA ASN A 116 4.05 -20.54 20.61
C ASN A 116 5.15 -20.75 21.67
N SER A 117 6.25 -21.42 21.33
CA SER A 117 7.39 -21.57 22.24
C SER A 117 8.18 -20.26 22.44
N MET A 118 8.11 -19.33 21.48
CA MET A 118 8.90 -18.11 21.45
C MET A 118 8.13 -16.89 21.98
N PHE A 119 6.79 -16.91 21.92
CA PHE A 119 5.92 -15.79 22.34
C PHE A 119 5.06 -16.19 23.55
N PRO A 120 5.38 -15.69 24.75
CA PRO A 120 4.78 -16.17 26.02
C PRO A 120 3.28 -15.85 26.16
N LYS A 121 2.78 -14.86 25.42
CA LYS A 121 1.33 -14.51 25.42
C LYS A 121 0.50 -15.39 24.50
N GLY A 122 1.14 -16.33 23.80
CA GLY A 122 0.51 -17.22 22.82
C GLY A 122 0.31 -16.55 21.47
N VAL A 123 0.23 -17.36 20.43
CA VAL A 123 -0.02 -16.94 19.05
C VAL A 123 -1.33 -17.60 18.59
N PHE A 124 -2.12 -16.90 17.80
CA PHE A 124 -3.43 -17.38 17.35
C PHE A 124 -3.57 -17.25 15.84
N ILE A 125 -4.19 -18.24 15.21
CA ILE A 125 -4.54 -18.15 13.79
C ILE A 125 -5.81 -17.29 13.66
N VAL A 126 -5.77 -16.31 12.77
CA VAL A 126 -6.90 -15.44 12.44
C VAL A 126 -7.15 -15.43 10.93
N ASN A 127 -8.43 -15.43 10.55
CA ASN A 127 -8.82 -15.21 9.16
C ASN A 127 -8.55 -13.76 8.79
N ASP A 128 -7.92 -13.53 7.66
CA ASP A 128 -7.59 -12.19 7.20
C ASP A 128 -7.54 -12.14 5.66
N VAL A 129 -7.48 -10.92 5.13
CA VAL A 129 -7.17 -10.70 3.73
C VAL A 129 -5.65 -10.71 3.58
N ILE A 130 -5.14 -11.67 2.83
CA ILE A 130 -3.71 -11.87 2.61
C ILE A 130 -3.27 -11.38 1.24
N GLU A 131 -1.99 -11.07 1.11
CA GLU A 131 -1.34 -10.84 -0.18
C GLU A 131 -0.93 -12.19 -0.75
N ILE A 132 -1.52 -12.55 -1.90
CA ILE A 132 -1.16 -13.77 -2.62
C ILE A 132 -0.07 -13.40 -3.63
N LYS A 133 1.13 -13.98 -3.49
CA LYS A 133 2.15 -13.87 -4.52
C LYS A 133 1.60 -14.54 -5.79
N ALA A 134 1.59 -13.82 -6.90
CA ALA A 134 1.39 -14.47 -8.19
C ALA A 134 2.58 -15.41 -8.39
N GLU A 135 2.29 -16.67 -8.64
CA GLU A 135 3.28 -17.70 -9.01
C GLU A 135 3.80 -17.37 -10.42
N THR A 136 4.71 -16.41 -10.50
CA THR A 136 5.30 -15.92 -11.76
C THR A 136 6.76 -16.34 -11.85
N ASP A 137 7.13 -17.46 -11.24
CA ASP A 137 8.50 -17.96 -11.32
C ASP A 137 8.58 -19.40 -11.89
N ARG A 138 7.76 -19.68 -12.92
CA ARG A 138 8.16 -20.58 -13.96
C ARG A 138 8.29 -19.81 -15.27
N VAL A 139 9.26 -18.93 -15.33
CA VAL A 139 9.91 -18.68 -16.61
C VAL A 139 10.65 -19.99 -16.89
N GLU A 140 10.00 -20.89 -17.62
CA GLU A 140 10.73 -21.87 -18.41
C GLU A 140 11.71 -21.04 -19.24
N VAL A 141 12.96 -21.09 -18.86
CA VAL A 141 14.07 -20.83 -19.78
C VAL A 141 13.86 -21.88 -20.87
N LEU A 142 13.16 -21.49 -21.93
CA LEU A 142 13.21 -22.20 -23.18
C LEU A 142 14.68 -22.06 -23.61
N ASP A 143 15.47 -23.05 -23.22
CA ASP A 143 16.72 -23.37 -23.90
C ASP A 143 16.36 -23.47 -25.38
N ASP A 144 16.77 -22.46 -26.12
CA ASP A 144 16.76 -22.49 -27.58
C ASP A 144 17.92 -23.40 -28.00
N PRO A 145 17.65 -24.66 -28.42
CA PRO A 145 18.72 -25.53 -28.93
C PRO A 145 18.83 -25.27 -30.42
N LYS A 146 19.61 -24.24 -30.80
CA LYS A 146 20.23 -24.22 -32.15
C LYS A 146 20.90 -22.88 -32.44
N LEU A 147 22.19 -22.81 -32.24
CA LEU A 147 23.14 -22.46 -33.35
C LEU A 147 24.48 -23.09 -33.04
#